data_fdf460d7dbf1cf74831dcdd9735c0f89
#
_entry.id   fdf460d7dbf1cf74831dcdd9735c0f89
#
_cell.length_a   1.000
_cell.length_b   1.000
_cell.length_c   1.000
_cell.angle_alpha   90.00
_cell.angle_beta   90.00
_cell.angle_gamma   90.00
#
_symmetry.space_group_name_H-M   'P 1'
#
loop_
_entity.id
_entity.type
_entity.pdbx_description
1 polymer ?
#
loop_
_entity_poly.entity_id
_entity_poly.type
_entity_poly.pdbx_seq_one_letter_code
_entity_poly.pdbx_strand_id
1 'polypeptide(L)'
;MGIPVKLEVFEGPLDLLLHLIEKNKIDIYDIPIVEITDQYMEYIHAMEREDLGVMSEFMVMAATLLDIKCKMLLPKEVNEEGEEEDPRAELVEKLLEYKMYKFMSYE
;
A
#
# COMPACT_ATOMS: atom_id res chain seq x y z
N MET A 1 21.86 10.80 9.23
CA MET A 1 21.92 9.36 9.25
C MET A 1 20.56 8.79 9.63
N GLY A 2 19.94 8.03 8.75
CA GLY A 2 18.62 7.49 8.99
C GLY A 2 18.67 6.28 9.92
N ILE A 3 17.61 6.11 10.69
CA ILE A 3 17.43 4.91 11.49
C ILE A 3 17.07 3.78 10.54
N PRO A 4 17.76 2.64 10.58
CA PRO A 4 17.39 1.52 9.71
C PRO A 4 15.95 1.09 10.01
N VAL A 5 15.15 0.98 8.96
CA VAL A 5 13.77 0.54 9.11
C VAL A 5 13.78 -0.97 9.27
N LYS A 6 13.28 -1.41 10.40
CA LYS A 6 13.11 -2.84 10.65
C LYS A 6 11.74 -3.26 10.14
N LEU A 7 11.74 -3.97 9.05
CA LEU A 7 10.49 -4.36 8.41
C LEU A 7 9.79 -5.50 9.11
N GLU A 8 10.48 -6.23 9.97
CA GLU A 8 9.83 -7.19 10.84
C GLU A 8 8.86 -6.54 11.81
N VAL A 9 8.90 -5.20 11.94
CA VAL A 9 7.91 -4.46 12.73
C VAL A 9 6.54 -4.50 12.07
N PHE A 10 6.50 -4.69 10.76
CA PHE A 10 5.24 -4.74 10.01
C PHE A 10 4.85 -6.19 9.73
N GLU A 11 3.58 -6.51 9.97
CA GLU A 11 3.05 -7.85 9.72
C GLU A 11 3.02 -8.21 8.25
N GLY A 12 2.97 -7.21 7.38
CA GLY A 12 2.94 -7.42 5.96
C GLY A 12 2.79 -6.10 5.23
N PRO A 13 2.62 -6.13 3.90
CA PRO A 13 2.55 -4.90 3.11
C PRO A 13 1.35 -4.01 3.44
N LEU A 14 0.22 -4.57 3.81
CA LEU A 14 -0.95 -3.77 4.19
C LEU A 14 -0.67 -2.99 5.49
N ASP A 15 0.05 -3.62 6.42
CA ASP A 15 0.43 -2.97 7.66
C ASP A 15 1.37 -1.78 7.39
N LEU A 16 2.34 -1.98 6.51
CA LEU A 16 3.24 -0.89 6.11
C LEU A 16 2.46 0.25 5.43
N LEU A 17 1.53 -0.08 4.54
CA LEU A 17 0.72 0.94 3.87
C LEU A 17 -0.13 1.72 4.86
N LEU A 18 -0.76 1.06 5.83
CA LEU A 18 -1.52 1.75 6.86
C LEU A 18 -0.63 2.69 7.67
N HIS A 19 0.58 2.24 7.99
CA HIS A 19 1.54 3.08 8.69
C HIS A 19 1.84 4.36 7.90
N LEU A 20 2.07 4.22 6.59
CA LEU A 20 2.35 5.38 5.73
C LEU A 20 1.15 6.31 5.63
N ILE A 21 -0.04 5.75 5.52
CA ILE A 21 -1.27 6.52 5.45
C ILE A 21 -1.47 7.33 6.74
N GLU A 22 -1.28 6.70 7.88
CA GLU A 22 -1.41 7.37 9.18
C GLU A 22 -0.32 8.40 9.40
N LYS A 23 0.92 8.07 9.05
CA LYS A 23 2.06 8.97 9.20
C LYS A 23 1.89 10.24 8.38
N ASN A 24 1.33 10.14 7.19
CA ASN A 24 1.12 11.27 6.29
C ASN A 24 -0.26 11.93 6.46
N LYS A 25 -1.05 11.44 7.41
CA LYS A 25 -2.41 11.96 7.68
C LYS A 25 -3.29 11.96 6.45
N ILE A 26 -3.24 10.86 5.71
CA ILE A 26 -3.95 10.69 4.46
C ILE A 26 -5.34 10.10 4.73
N ASP A 27 -6.33 10.56 3.95
CA ASP A 27 -7.65 9.95 3.93
C ASP A 27 -7.57 8.62 3.18
N ILE A 28 -7.89 7.52 3.86
CA ILE A 28 -7.82 6.18 3.28
C ILE A 28 -8.74 6.02 2.06
N TYR A 29 -9.79 6.85 1.96
CA TYR A 29 -10.70 6.83 0.83
C TYR A 29 -10.19 7.64 -0.36
N ASP A 30 -9.09 8.35 -0.20
CA ASP A 30 -8.52 9.17 -1.28
C ASP A 30 -6.99 9.18 -1.16
N ILE A 31 -6.39 8.06 -1.48
CA ILE A 31 -4.94 7.86 -1.36
C ILE A 31 -4.21 8.51 -2.52
N PRO A 32 -3.24 9.42 -2.26
CA PRO A 32 -2.37 9.94 -3.31
C PRO A 32 -1.36 8.87 -3.71
N ILE A 33 -1.75 8.07 -4.70
CA ILE A 33 -1.06 6.81 -5.01
C ILE A 33 0.40 7.01 -5.43
N VAL A 34 0.71 8.10 -6.15
CA VAL A 34 2.08 8.36 -6.60
C VAL A 34 3.00 8.56 -5.39
N GLU A 35 2.59 9.39 -4.46
CA GLU A 35 3.39 9.70 -3.26
C GLU A 35 3.54 8.48 -2.35
N ILE A 36 2.45 7.75 -2.15
CA ILE A 36 2.46 6.55 -1.29
C ILE A 36 3.31 5.46 -1.91
N THR A 37 3.23 5.28 -3.23
CA THR A 37 4.07 4.31 -3.92
C THR A 37 5.54 4.63 -3.75
N ASP A 38 5.92 5.90 -3.91
CA ASP A 38 7.31 6.32 -3.74
C ASP A 38 7.81 6.05 -2.32
N GLN A 39 7.01 6.38 -1.31
CA GLN A 39 7.40 6.13 0.09
C GLN A 39 7.48 4.64 0.38
N TYR A 40 6.54 3.86 -0.15
CA TYR A 40 6.57 2.41 0.00
C TYR A 40 7.85 1.82 -0.58
N MET A 41 8.23 2.27 -1.77
CA MET A 41 9.46 1.81 -2.42
C MET A 41 10.72 2.18 -1.62
N GLU A 42 10.74 3.35 -0.99
CA GLU A 42 11.84 3.73 -0.12
C GLU A 42 12.00 2.77 1.05
N TYR A 43 10.88 2.39 1.67
CA TYR A 43 10.90 1.40 2.76
C TYR A 43 11.44 0.07 2.28
N ILE A 44 10.98 -0.39 1.11
CA ILE A 44 11.45 -1.66 0.56
C ILE A 44 12.95 -1.63 0.27
N HIS A 45 13.45 -0.52 -0.28
CA HIS A 45 14.88 -0.39 -0.57
C HIS A 45 15.73 -0.37 0.69
N ALA A 46 15.18 0.12 1.80
CA ALA A 46 15.87 0.13 3.09
C ALA A 46 15.79 -1.21 3.82
N MET A 47 15.06 -2.17 3.25
CA MET A 47 14.86 -3.48 3.85
C MET A 47 16.12 -4.31 3.92
N GLU A 48 16.35 -4.94 5.07
CA GLU A 48 17.33 -5.99 5.15
C GLU A 48 16.74 -7.25 4.53
N ARG A 49 17.43 -7.81 3.55
CA ARG A 49 16.92 -8.93 2.74
C ARG A 49 17.32 -10.27 3.34
N GLU A 50 16.86 -10.52 4.55
CA GLU A 50 17.19 -11.77 5.22
C GLU A 50 16.19 -12.89 4.93
N ASP A 51 14.93 -12.55 4.69
CA ASP A 51 13.88 -13.54 4.46
C ASP A 51 13.19 -13.30 3.12
N LEU A 52 13.46 -14.17 2.16
CA LEU A 52 12.88 -14.08 0.83
C LEU A 52 11.36 -14.25 0.82
N GLY A 53 10.82 -15.05 1.76
CA GLY A 53 9.38 -15.23 1.86
C GLY A 53 8.66 -13.94 2.25
N VAL A 54 9.19 -13.26 3.26
CA VAL A 54 8.65 -11.98 3.71
C VAL A 54 8.80 -10.94 2.61
N MET A 55 9.99 -10.88 2.00
CA MET A 55 10.24 -9.94 0.88
C MET A 55 9.27 -10.16 -0.27
N SER A 56 8.94 -11.41 -0.56
CA SER A 56 8.04 -11.73 -1.67
C SER A 56 6.70 -11.04 -1.54
N GLU A 57 6.10 -11.05 -0.35
CA GLU A 57 4.81 -10.40 -0.12
C GLU A 57 4.90 -8.89 -0.35
N PHE A 58 5.97 -8.26 0.16
CA PHE A 58 6.16 -6.83 -0.03
C PHE A 58 6.40 -6.47 -1.51
N MET A 59 7.09 -7.34 -2.25
CA MET A 59 7.35 -7.11 -3.67
C MET A 59 6.08 -7.28 -4.51
N VAL A 60 5.22 -8.22 -4.17
CA VAL A 60 3.92 -8.37 -4.84
C VAL A 60 3.09 -7.10 -4.66
N MET A 61 3.07 -6.55 -3.45
CA MET A 61 2.36 -5.29 -3.22
C MET A 61 3.00 -4.14 -3.99
N ALA A 62 4.34 -4.09 -4.09
CA ALA A 62 5.01 -3.08 -4.89
C ALA A 62 4.52 -3.11 -6.34
N ALA A 63 4.41 -4.30 -6.91
CA ALA A 63 3.90 -4.46 -8.28
C ALA A 63 2.45 -3.98 -8.40
N THR A 64 1.64 -4.27 -7.39
CA THR A 64 0.25 -3.80 -7.35
C THR A 64 0.18 -2.28 -7.31
N LEU A 65 1.00 -1.64 -6.47
CA LEU A 65 1.03 -0.18 -6.37
C LEU A 65 1.49 0.46 -7.68
N LEU A 66 2.50 -0.12 -8.32
CA LEU A 66 2.98 0.39 -9.61
C LEU A 66 1.91 0.26 -10.70
N ASP A 67 1.17 -0.85 -10.68
CA ASP A 67 0.06 -1.04 -11.62
C ASP A 67 -1.03 0.01 -11.40
N ILE A 68 -1.41 0.24 -10.16
CA ILE A 68 -2.40 1.26 -9.82
C ILE A 68 -1.91 2.65 -10.24
N LYS A 69 -0.65 2.94 -9.96
CA LYS A 69 -0.04 4.22 -10.35
C LYS A 69 -0.14 4.43 -11.87
N CYS A 70 0.20 3.41 -12.65
CA CYS A 70 0.09 3.49 -14.10
C CYS A 70 -1.36 3.78 -14.53
N LYS A 71 -2.32 3.08 -13.95
CA LYS A 71 -3.73 3.28 -14.28
C LYS A 71 -4.23 4.66 -13.89
N MET A 72 -3.73 5.20 -12.78
CA MET A 72 -4.11 6.56 -12.35
C MET A 72 -3.55 7.64 -13.26
N LEU A 73 -2.41 7.38 -13.90
CA LEU A 73 -1.77 8.33 -14.81
C LEU A 73 -2.28 8.24 -16.25
N LEU A 74 -3.01 7.19 -16.58
CA LEU A 74 -3.60 7.02 -17.90
C LEU A 74 -5.01 7.62 -17.95
N PRO A 75 -5.56 7.88 -19.15
CA PRO A 75 -6.95 8.29 -19.27
C PRO A 75 -7.85 7.26 -18.60
N LYS A 76 -8.86 7.71 -17.89
CA LYS A 76 -9.77 6.82 -17.15
C LYS A 76 -10.57 5.96 -18.10
N GLU A 77 -10.65 4.68 -17.78
CA GLU A 77 -11.50 3.74 -18.49
C GLU A 77 -12.87 3.71 -17.83
N VAL A 78 -13.89 3.51 -18.63
CA VAL A 78 -15.24 3.33 -18.11
C VAL A 78 -15.60 1.85 -18.20
N ASN A 79 -16.40 1.38 -17.25
CA ASN A 79 -16.91 0.02 -17.28
C ASN A 79 -18.09 -0.11 -18.27
N GLU A 80 -18.65 -1.30 -18.36
CA GLU A 80 -19.78 -1.57 -19.29
C GLU A 80 -21.00 -0.69 -18.99
N GLU A 81 -21.12 -0.19 -17.78
CA GLU A 81 -22.23 0.65 -17.36
C GLU A 81 -21.96 2.15 -17.59
N GLY A 82 -20.81 2.48 -18.15
CA GLY A 82 -20.43 3.86 -18.41
C GLY A 82 -19.86 4.59 -17.20
N GLU A 83 -19.51 3.88 -16.15
CA GLU A 83 -18.96 4.46 -14.93
C GLU A 83 -17.44 4.39 -14.96
N GLU A 84 -16.79 5.44 -14.46
CA GLU A 84 -15.34 5.42 -14.28
C GLU A 84 -14.97 4.54 -13.09
N GLU A 85 -14.05 3.62 -13.31
CA GLU A 85 -13.54 2.78 -12.24
C GLU A 85 -12.31 3.42 -11.61
N ASP A 86 -12.29 3.50 -10.28
CA ASP A 86 -11.13 3.97 -9.54
C ASP A 86 -10.16 2.80 -9.38
N PRO A 87 -8.95 2.88 -9.95
CA PRO A 87 -7.98 1.79 -9.83
C PRO A 87 -7.57 1.47 -8.40
N ARG A 88 -7.83 2.39 -7.46
CA ARG A 88 -7.49 2.21 -6.05
C ARG A 88 -8.55 1.46 -5.25
N ALA A 89 -9.72 1.21 -5.83
CA ALA A 89 -10.88 0.70 -5.08
C ALA A 89 -10.60 -0.61 -4.34
N GLU A 90 -9.99 -1.57 -5.01
CA GLU A 90 -9.64 -2.85 -4.38
C GLU A 90 -8.65 -2.68 -3.24
N LEU A 91 -7.65 -1.82 -3.42
CA LEU A 91 -6.66 -1.57 -2.39
C LEU A 91 -7.30 -0.94 -1.16
N VAL A 92 -8.17 0.04 -1.36
CA VAL A 92 -8.89 0.68 -0.25
C VAL A 92 -9.69 -0.35 0.53
N GLU A 93 -10.39 -1.22 -0.18
CA GLU A 93 -11.18 -2.27 0.46
C GLU A 93 -10.32 -3.19 1.32
N LYS A 94 -9.18 -3.63 0.80
CA LYS A 94 -8.24 -4.48 1.54
C LYS A 94 -7.66 -3.78 2.75
N LEU A 95 -7.34 -2.49 2.61
CA LEU A 95 -6.81 -1.70 3.72
C LEU A 95 -7.84 -1.54 4.83
N LEU A 96 -9.10 -1.31 4.47
CA LEU A 96 -10.18 -1.18 5.45
C LEU A 96 -10.41 -2.50 6.18
N GLU A 97 -10.39 -3.61 5.47
CA GLU A 97 -10.51 -4.94 6.09
C GLU A 97 -9.37 -5.21 7.06
N TYR A 98 -8.15 -4.90 6.65
CA TYR A 98 -6.98 -5.10 7.49
C TYR A 98 -7.01 -4.20 8.72
N LYS A 99 -7.42 -2.95 8.54
CA LYS A 99 -7.55 -2.00 9.65
C LYS A 99 -8.55 -2.51 10.69
N MET A 100 -9.67 -3.04 10.23
CA MET A 100 -10.68 -3.63 11.11
C MET A 100 -10.13 -4.85 11.85
N TYR A 101 -9.42 -5.72 11.15
CA TYR A 101 -8.76 -6.89 11.74
C TYR A 101 -7.80 -6.46 12.86
N LYS A 102 -6.97 -5.47 12.61
CA LYS A 102 -6.02 -4.99 13.62
C LYS A 102 -6.73 -4.38 14.81
N PHE A 103 -7.77 -3.61 14.58
CA PHE A 103 -8.56 -3.01 15.66
C PHE A 103 -9.12 -4.09 16.57
N MET A 104 -9.67 -5.16 16.00
CA MET A 104 -10.24 -6.26 16.76
C MET A 104 -9.19 -7.10 17.50
N SER A 105 -7.96 -7.11 17.00
CA SER A 105 -6.87 -7.89 17.57
C SER A 105 -6.28 -7.28 18.84
N TYR A 106 -6.56 -6.01 19.11
CA TYR A 106 -5.99 -5.29 20.24
C TYR A 106 -6.85 -5.31 21.49
N GLU A 107 -7.80 -6.17 21.55
CA GLU A 107 -8.57 -6.33 22.79
C GLU A 107 -7.84 -7.12 23.83
#